data_cbe904931572514e7af059319da1dfc9
#
_entry.id   cbe904931572514e7af059319da1dfc9
#
_cell.length_a   1.000
_cell.length_b   1.000
_cell.length_c   1.000
_cell.angle_alpha   90.00
_cell.angle_beta   90.00
_cell.angle_gamma   90.00
#
_symmetry.space_group_name_H-M   'P 1'
#
loop_
_entity.id
_entity.type
_entity.pdbx_description
1 polymer ?
#
loop_
_entity_poly.entity_id
_entity_poly.type
_entity_poly.pdbx_seq_one_letter_code
_entity_poly.pdbx_strand_id
1 'polypeptide(L)'
;MNATLHIIQTTLPGTWIEAEVGAFAQALLEAGAACVQHSSIRSTYKWEGAIESSPEWRLQLKVGQTHFDVVMGELKETHPYDTPQIVHWAAESTQEYADWVDSA
;
A
#
# COMPACT_ATOMS: atom_id res chain seq x y z
N MET A 1 6.46 20.23 16.94
CA MET A 1 5.27 19.42 16.66
C MET A 1 5.47 18.70 15.32
N ASN A 2 5.18 17.42 15.28
CA ASN A 2 5.30 16.65 14.06
C ASN A 2 4.03 16.77 13.21
N ALA A 3 4.22 16.73 11.91
CA ALA A 3 3.11 16.63 10.98
C ALA A 3 2.67 15.16 10.88
N THR A 4 1.51 14.92 10.29
CA THR A 4 1.00 13.57 10.05
C THR A 4 0.86 13.31 8.55
N LEU A 5 0.97 12.04 8.21
CA LEU A 5 0.67 11.53 6.87
C LEU A 5 -0.03 10.19 7.02
N HIS A 6 -0.55 9.65 5.94
CA HIS A 6 -1.20 8.34 5.96
C HIS A 6 -0.29 7.27 5.41
N ILE A 7 -0.27 6.13 6.11
CA ILE A 7 0.35 4.90 5.61
C ILE A 7 -0.77 3.96 5.21
N ILE A 8 -0.70 3.40 4.01
CA ILE A 8 -1.61 2.37 3.55
C ILE A 8 -0.79 1.11 3.31
N GLN A 9 -1.25 -0.02 3.83
CA GLN A 9 -0.56 -1.30 3.64
C GLN A 9 -1.47 -2.29 2.97
N THR A 10 -0.93 -3.01 1.99
CA THR A 10 -1.63 -4.08 1.28
C THR A 10 -0.65 -5.17 0.90
N THR A 11 -1.18 -6.31 0.44
CA THR A 11 -0.38 -7.41 -0.08
C THR A 11 -0.85 -7.76 -1.48
N LEU A 12 0.06 -8.33 -2.27
CA LEU A 12 -0.19 -8.78 -3.64
C LEU A 12 0.25 -10.23 -3.78
N PRO A 13 -0.26 -10.98 -4.79
CA PRO A 13 0.09 -12.39 -4.96
C PRO A 13 1.60 -12.59 -5.13
N GLY A 14 2.14 -13.57 -4.43
CA GLY A 14 3.56 -13.93 -4.53
C GLY A 14 3.92 -14.51 -5.90
N THR A 15 2.92 -14.89 -6.69
CA THR A 15 3.13 -15.35 -8.08
C THR A 15 3.42 -14.21 -9.05
N TRP A 16 3.14 -12.97 -8.65
CA TRP A 16 3.49 -11.82 -9.48
C TRP A 16 5.01 -11.67 -9.53
N ILE A 17 5.51 -11.31 -10.70
CA ILE A 17 6.92 -10.92 -10.82
C ILE A 17 7.10 -9.47 -10.41
N GLU A 18 8.33 -9.09 -10.12
CA GLU A 18 8.60 -7.73 -9.61
C GLU A 18 8.16 -6.63 -10.58
N ALA A 19 8.24 -6.87 -11.88
CA ALA A 19 7.79 -5.90 -12.87
C ALA A 19 6.28 -5.63 -12.77
N GLU A 20 5.48 -6.64 -12.43
CA GLU A 20 4.04 -6.48 -12.22
C GLU A 20 3.77 -5.65 -10.97
N VAL A 21 4.52 -5.92 -9.89
CA VAL A 21 4.42 -5.15 -8.65
C VAL A 21 4.80 -3.69 -8.91
N GLY A 22 5.87 -3.46 -9.67
CA GLY A 22 6.31 -2.13 -10.04
C GLY A 22 5.27 -1.35 -10.84
N ALA A 23 4.60 -2.02 -11.80
CA ALA A 23 3.54 -1.39 -12.58
C ALA A 23 2.34 -1.02 -11.70
N PHE A 24 1.98 -1.90 -10.77
CA PHE A 24 0.91 -1.65 -9.82
C PHE A 24 1.25 -0.44 -8.93
N ALA A 25 2.48 -0.39 -8.42
CA ALA A 25 2.96 0.72 -7.60
C ALA A 25 2.94 2.04 -8.38
N GLN A 26 3.34 2.01 -9.65
CA GLN A 26 3.36 3.21 -10.49
C GLN A 26 1.95 3.77 -10.70
N ALA A 27 0.96 2.90 -10.87
CA ALA A 27 -0.43 3.34 -11.01
C ALA A 27 -0.92 4.04 -9.73
N LEU A 28 -0.46 3.58 -8.56
CA LEU A 28 -0.80 4.22 -7.29
C LEU A 28 -0.12 5.58 -7.15
N LEU A 29 1.10 5.73 -7.65
CA LEU A 29 1.76 7.04 -7.70
C LEU A 29 0.99 7.99 -8.62
N GLU A 30 0.53 7.52 -9.75
CA GLU A 30 -0.27 8.34 -10.67
C GLU A 30 -1.59 8.76 -10.04
N ALA A 31 -2.14 7.94 -9.16
CA ALA A 31 -3.36 8.28 -8.41
C ALA A 31 -3.13 9.29 -7.29
N GLY A 32 -1.87 9.51 -6.89
CA GLY A 32 -1.54 10.54 -5.90
C GLY A 32 -0.74 10.07 -4.69
N ALA A 33 -0.35 8.79 -4.62
CA ALA A 33 0.56 8.37 -3.57
C ALA A 33 1.93 9.01 -3.81
N ALA A 34 2.62 9.39 -2.73
CA ALA A 34 3.93 10.01 -2.84
C ALA A 34 5.04 8.97 -2.96
N CYS A 35 4.87 7.83 -2.31
CA CYS A 35 5.88 6.79 -2.26
C CYS A 35 5.20 5.45 -2.08
N VAL A 36 5.68 4.43 -2.81
CA VAL A 36 5.25 3.05 -2.63
C VAL A 36 6.50 2.19 -2.45
N GLN A 37 6.59 1.51 -1.33
CA GLN A 37 7.69 0.60 -1.04
C GLN A 37 7.16 -0.82 -0.99
N HIS A 38 7.93 -1.77 -1.49
CA HIS A 38 7.49 -3.16 -1.47
C HIS A 38 8.60 -4.10 -1.04
N SER A 39 8.19 -5.22 -0.47
CA SER A 39 9.10 -6.28 -0.06
C SER A 39 8.43 -7.63 -0.24
N SER A 40 9.26 -8.65 -0.46
CA SER A 40 8.81 -10.03 -0.50
C SER A 40 8.67 -10.54 0.93
N ILE A 41 7.52 -11.14 1.23
CA ILE A 41 7.23 -11.69 2.56
C ILE A 41 6.61 -13.07 2.43
N ARG A 42 6.45 -13.73 3.58
CA ARG A 42 5.65 -14.95 3.68
C ARG A 42 4.52 -14.69 4.68
N SER A 43 3.30 -14.93 4.25
CA SER A 43 2.11 -14.75 5.08
C SER A 43 1.61 -16.10 5.56
N THR A 44 1.29 -16.20 6.84
CA THR A 44 0.67 -17.38 7.44
C THR A 44 -0.67 -16.91 8.03
N TYR A 45 -1.75 -17.51 7.59
CA TYR A 45 -3.09 -17.01 7.90
C TYR A 45 -4.12 -18.13 7.88
N LYS A 46 -5.29 -17.85 8.43
CA LYS A 46 -6.42 -18.78 8.39
C LYS A 46 -7.29 -18.47 7.19
N TRP A 47 -7.65 -19.50 6.45
CA TRP A 47 -8.52 -19.38 5.29
C TRP A 47 -9.43 -20.61 5.22
N GLU A 48 -10.74 -20.37 5.27
CA GLU A 48 -11.76 -21.43 5.18
C GLU A 48 -11.49 -22.61 6.15
N GLY A 49 -11.14 -22.28 7.40
CA GLY A 49 -10.91 -23.25 8.46
C GLY A 49 -9.54 -23.93 8.44
N ALA A 50 -8.68 -23.61 7.48
CA ALA A 50 -7.34 -24.18 7.36
C ALA A 50 -6.28 -23.09 7.62
N ILE A 51 -5.08 -23.54 8.00
CA ILE A 51 -3.92 -22.67 8.11
C ILE A 51 -3.15 -22.74 6.81
N GLU A 52 -2.97 -21.59 6.19
CA GLU A 52 -2.27 -21.43 4.92
C GLU A 52 -0.98 -20.66 5.13
N SER A 53 0.02 -20.94 4.31
CA SER A 53 1.27 -20.18 4.28
C SER A 53 1.68 -19.99 2.83
N SER A 54 1.87 -18.74 2.42
CA SER A 54 2.20 -18.45 1.03
C SER A 54 3.11 -17.24 0.91
N PRO A 55 3.93 -17.18 -0.15
CA PRO A 55 4.67 -15.97 -0.44
C PRO A 55 3.72 -14.87 -0.91
N GLU A 56 4.00 -13.65 -0.52
CA GLU A 56 3.28 -12.47 -0.96
C GLU A 56 4.25 -11.31 -1.10
N TRP A 57 3.81 -10.27 -1.81
CA TRP A 57 4.45 -8.97 -1.79
C TRP A 57 3.70 -8.07 -0.83
N ARG A 58 4.42 -7.33 0.00
CA ARG A 58 3.82 -6.33 0.88
C ARG A 58 4.15 -4.95 0.33
N LEU A 59 3.14 -4.10 0.22
CA LEU A 59 3.31 -2.72 -0.20
C LEU A 59 2.95 -1.80 0.96
N GLN A 60 3.76 -0.76 1.15
CA GLN A 60 3.43 0.35 2.04
C GLN A 60 3.46 1.63 1.22
N LEU A 61 2.37 2.39 1.29
CA LEU A 61 2.21 3.64 0.59
C LEU A 61 2.26 4.78 1.58
N LYS A 62 2.94 5.87 1.21
CA LYS A 62 2.88 7.14 1.94
C LYS A 62 2.01 8.07 1.12
N VAL A 63 0.95 8.61 1.76
CA VAL A 63 -0.07 9.38 1.06
C VAL A 63 -0.45 10.59 1.90
N GLY A 64 -0.57 11.76 1.26
CA GLY A 64 -1.06 12.95 1.90
C GLY A 64 -2.58 12.93 2.01
N GLN A 65 -3.12 13.72 2.93
CA GLN A 65 -4.56 13.78 3.21
C GLN A 65 -5.36 14.09 1.95
N THR A 66 -4.88 15.01 1.13
CA THR A 66 -5.58 15.46 -0.08
C THR A 66 -5.82 14.33 -1.08
N HIS A 67 -4.90 13.37 -1.16
CA HIS A 67 -4.98 12.29 -2.15
C HIS A 67 -5.44 10.95 -1.56
N PHE A 68 -5.74 10.91 -0.28
CA PHE A 68 -6.03 9.66 0.41
C PHE A 68 -7.21 8.91 -0.21
N ASP A 69 -8.32 9.61 -0.41
CA ASP A 69 -9.54 8.96 -0.91
C ASP A 69 -9.38 8.44 -2.34
N VAL A 70 -8.68 9.20 -3.19
CA VAL A 70 -8.44 8.79 -4.57
C VAL A 70 -7.54 7.56 -4.63
N VAL A 71 -6.47 7.55 -3.83
CA VAL A 71 -5.55 6.40 -3.77
C VAL A 71 -6.26 5.17 -3.24
N MET A 72 -7.05 5.31 -2.18
CA MET A 72 -7.83 4.20 -1.63
C MET A 72 -8.82 3.65 -2.67
N GLY A 73 -9.47 4.52 -3.41
CA GLY A 73 -10.40 4.12 -4.47
C GLY A 73 -9.70 3.33 -5.56
N GLU A 74 -8.55 3.82 -6.02
CA GLU A 74 -7.75 3.13 -7.03
C GLU A 74 -7.29 1.76 -6.53
N LEU A 75 -6.81 1.70 -5.30
CA LEU A 75 -6.34 0.45 -4.70
C LEU A 75 -7.46 -0.58 -4.61
N LYS A 76 -8.64 -0.18 -4.17
CA LYS A 76 -9.79 -1.09 -4.08
C LYS A 76 -10.23 -1.59 -5.45
N GLU A 77 -10.24 -0.71 -6.44
CA GLU A 77 -10.75 -1.05 -7.77
C GLU A 77 -9.80 -1.97 -8.54
N THR A 78 -8.50 -1.81 -8.37
CA THR A 78 -7.51 -2.54 -9.16
C THR A 78 -6.91 -3.73 -8.43
N HIS A 79 -7.25 -3.94 -7.17
CA HIS A 79 -6.66 -5.03 -6.39
C HIS A 79 -7.03 -6.40 -6.97
N PRO A 80 -6.05 -7.32 -7.10
CA PRO A 80 -6.32 -8.65 -7.67
C PRO A 80 -7.09 -9.61 -6.77
N TYR A 81 -7.15 -9.35 -5.45
CA TYR A 81 -7.88 -10.20 -4.51
C TYR A 81 -9.33 -9.75 -4.37
N ASP A 82 -10.23 -10.71 -4.13
CA ASP A 82 -11.63 -10.39 -3.82
C ASP A 82 -11.78 -9.71 -2.47
N THR A 83 -11.02 -10.19 -1.48
CA THR A 83 -11.02 -9.61 -0.12
C THR A 83 -9.59 -9.24 0.27
N PRO A 84 -9.08 -8.11 -0.24
CA PRO A 84 -7.69 -7.75 0.02
C PRO A 84 -7.46 -7.22 1.43
N GLN A 85 -6.25 -7.43 1.94
CA GLN A 85 -5.79 -6.68 3.08
C GLN A 85 -5.55 -5.24 2.64
N ILE A 86 -6.33 -4.32 3.16
CA ILE A 86 -6.09 -2.89 2.99
C ILE A 86 -6.26 -2.27 4.37
N VAL A 87 -5.16 -2.02 5.03
CA VAL A 87 -5.14 -1.38 6.34
C VAL A 87 -4.42 -0.05 6.23
N HIS A 88 -4.79 0.91 7.06
CA HIS A 88 -4.16 2.21 7.01
C HIS A 88 -4.16 2.86 8.39
N TRP A 89 -3.24 3.77 8.57
CA TRP A 89 -3.14 4.52 9.83
C TRP A 89 -2.47 5.86 9.57
N ALA A 90 -2.72 6.80 10.48
CA ALA A 90 -2.01 8.08 10.48
C ALA A 90 -0.68 7.89 11.20
N ALA A 91 0.38 8.40 10.62
CA ALA A 91 1.73 8.33 11.18
C ALA A 91 2.26 9.74 11.41
N GLU A 92 2.95 9.96 12.53
CA GLU A 92 3.67 11.20 12.76
C GLU A 92 4.94 11.21 11.92
N SER A 93 5.28 12.37 11.40
CA SER A 93 6.42 12.55 10.51
C SER A 93 7.12 13.87 10.83
N THR A 94 8.37 13.99 10.37
CA THR A 94 8.98 15.32 10.32
C THR A 94 8.18 16.20 9.39
N GLN A 95 8.23 17.51 9.64
CA GLN A 95 7.50 18.45 8.79
C GLN A 95 8.00 18.41 7.33
N GLU A 96 9.31 18.33 7.17
CA GLU A 96 9.91 18.29 5.83
C GLU A 96 9.41 17.10 5.00
N TYR A 97 9.37 15.92 5.60
CA TYR A 97 8.92 14.73 4.89
C TYR A 97 7.41 14.78 4.59
N ALA A 98 6.62 15.23 5.56
CA ALA A 98 5.17 15.38 5.36
C ALA A 98 4.88 16.39 4.25
N ASP A 99 5.62 17.49 4.18
CA ASP A 99 5.47 18.47 3.12
C ASP A 99 5.79 17.86 1.75
N TRP A 100 6.83 17.06 1.68
CA TRP A 100 7.18 16.36 0.46
C TRP A 100 6.06 15.39 0.02
N VAL A 101 5.52 14.62 0.97
CA VAL A 101 4.41 13.71 0.69
C VAL A 101 3.19 14.47 0.19
N ASP A 102 2.86 15.61 0.80
CA ASP A 102 1.71 16.41 0.41
C ASP A 102 1.88 17.05 -0.97
N SER A 103 3.11 17.26 -1.42
CA SER A 103 3.40 17.87 -2.72
C SER A 103 3.27 16.90 -3.90
N ALA A 104 3.06 15.64 -3.62
CA ALA A 104 2.97 14.60 -4.66
C ALA A 104 1.68 14.72 -5.49
#